data_8d9c768029a47ee9e6da3b6274378d85
#
_entry.id   8d9c768029a47ee9e6da3b6274378d85
#
_cell.length_a   1.000
_cell.length_b   1.000
_cell.length_c   1.000
_cell.angle_alpha   90.00
_cell.angle_beta   90.00
_cell.angle_gamma   90.00
#
_symmetry.space_group_name_H-M   'P 1'
#
loop_
_entity.id
_entity.type
_entity.pdbx_description
1 polymer ?
#
loop_
_entity_poly.entity_id
_entity_poly.type
_entity_poly.pdbx_seq_one_letter_code
_entity_poly.pdbx_strand_id
1 'polypeptide(L)'
;DAAGKTNCNLASVNGSLLLVSQFTLYADCHHGNRPSFIRAGKPDFANELYEYIIEKCKESVPIVEHGIFGADMKVDLRNDGPFTIVLDSDEIFPNG
;
A
#
# COMPACT_ATOMS: atom_id res chain seq x y z
N ASP A 1 -4.80 20.10 -6.59
CA ASP A 1 -4.39 20.98 -7.67
C ASP A 1 -4.32 22.44 -7.20
N ALA A 2 -3.99 23.35 -8.10
CA ALA A 2 -3.86 24.76 -7.79
C ALA A 2 -5.17 25.39 -7.29
N ALA A 3 -6.29 24.81 -7.62
CA ALA A 3 -7.61 25.26 -7.16
C ALA A 3 -8.03 24.61 -5.82
N GLY A 4 -7.14 23.81 -5.22
CA GLY A 4 -7.42 23.10 -3.97
C GLY A 4 -8.29 21.89 -4.11
N LYS A 5 -8.55 21.42 -5.33
CA LYS A 5 -9.39 20.24 -5.59
C LYS A 5 -8.53 18.99 -5.78
N THR A 6 -9.06 17.83 -5.38
CA THR A 6 -8.35 16.54 -5.50
C THR A 6 -8.60 15.96 -6.89
N ASN A 7 -7.95 16.52 -7.91
CA ASN A 7 -8.11 16.05 -9.28
C ASN A 7 -6.79 15.81 -10.02
N CYS A 8 -5.66 15.80 -9.28
CA CYS A 8 -4.35 15.48 -9.84
C CYS A 8 -3.93 14.07 -9.43
N ASN A 9 -3.20 13.38 -10.31
CA ASN A 9 -2.51 12.14 -9.95
C ASN A 9 -1.01 12.41 -9.74
N LEU A 10 -0.27 11.38 -9.28
CA LEU A 10 1.15 11.55 -8.99
C LEU A 10 1.96 11.94 -10.22
N ALA A 11 1.62 11.36 -11.38
CA ALA A 11 2.36 11.66 -12.62
C ALA A 11 2.18 13.11 -13.04
N SER A 12 0.98 13.67 -12.86
CA SER A 12 0.69 15.04 -13.30
C SER A 12 1.38 16.10 -12.44
N VAL A 13 1.80 15.76 -11.21
CA VAL A 13 2.49 16.70 -10.31
C VAL A 13 3.93 16.31 -10.05
N ASN A 14 4.49 15.37 -10.84
CA ASN A 14 5.85 14.85 -10.66
C ASN A 14 6.09 14.29 -9.26
N GLY A 15 5.07 13.61 -8.72
CA GLY A 15 5.16 13.02 -7.40
C GLY A 15 6.02 11.77 -7.37
N SER A 16 6.36 11.34 -6.16
CA SER A 16 7.09 10.10 -5.90
C SER A 16 6.20 9.14 -5.13
N LEU A 17 6.57 7.85 -5.13
CA LEU A 17 5.80 6.83 -4.46
C LEU A 17 6.71 6.03 -3.53
N LEU A 18 6.23 5.75 -2.32
CA LEU A 18 6.87 4.84 -1.38
C LEU A 18 5.92 3.67 -1.13
N LEU A 19 6.37 2.45 -1.44
CA LEU A 19 5.61 1.23 -1.26
C LEU A 19 6.13 0.45 -0.05
N VAL A 20 5.24 0.16 0.88
CA VAL A 20 5.57 -0.59 2.10
C VAL A 20 4.58 -1.73 2.25
N SER A 21 5.09 -2.95 2.38
CA SER A 21 4.25 -4.12 2.65
C SER A 21 3.80 -4.13 4.11
N GLN A 22 2.56 -4.55 4.36
CA GLN A 22 2.02 -4.59 5.72
C GLN A 22 0.95 -5.67 5.84
N PHE A 23 1.36 -6.89 6.21
CA PHE A 23 0.41 -7.99 6.33
C PHE A 23 -0.53 -7.83 7.53
N THR A 24 -0.15 -7.05 8.54
CA THR A 24 -0.96 -6.84 9.73
C THR A 24 -2.26 -6.07 9.46
N LEU A 25 -2.44 -5.54 8.24
CA LEU A 25 -3.73 -5.00 7.82
C LEU A 25 -4.82 -6.06 7.80
N TYR A 26 -4.46 -7.33 7.69
CA TYR A 26 -5.39 -8.46 7.77
C TYR A 26 -5.57 -8.99 9.19
N ALA A 27 -5.15 -8.24 10.19
CA ALA A 27 -5.30 -8.66 11.58
C ALA A 27 -6.78 -8.86 11.92
N ASP A 28 -7.09 -10.03 12.47
CA ASP A 28 -8.40 -10.34 13.00
C ASP A 28 -8.32 -10.25 14.52
N CYS A 29 -9.01 -9.29 15.10
CA CYS A 29 -8.99 -9.01 16.53
C CYS A 29 -10.28 -9.43 17.23
N HIS A 30 -11.11 -10.26 16.58
CA HIS A 30 -12.39 -10.68 17.12
C HIS A 30 -12.26 -11.69 18.27
N HIS A 31 -11.15 -12.40 18.36
CA HIS A 31 -10.96 -13.50 19.29
C HIS A 31 -9.75 -13.25 20.21
N GLY A 32 -10.01 -12.95 21.48
CA GLY A 32 -8.99 -12.83 22.50
C GLY A 32 -8.14 -11.56 22.36
N ASN A 33 -6.98 -11.57 23.00
CA ASN A 33 -6.09 -10.43 23.09
C ASN A 33 -5.00 -10.41 22.00
N ARG A 34 -4.90 -11.46 21.21
CA ARG A 34 -3.90 -11.58 20.15
C ARG A 34 -4.58 -11.49 18.79
N PRO A 35 -4.13 -10.59 17.92
CA PRO A 35 -4.65 -10.56 16.56
C PRO A 35 -4.25 -11.81 15.79
N SER A 36 -5.18 -12.31 14.95
CA SER A 36 -4.93 -13.43 14.05
C SER A 36 -4.65 -12.89 12.66
N PHE A 37 -3.73 -13.51 11.93
CA PHE A 37 -3.33 -13.08 10.58
C PHE A 37 -3.63 -14.16 9.53
N ILE A 38 -4.56 -15.05 9.82
CA ILE A 38 -4.88 -16.17 8.91
C ILE A 38 -5.43 -15.70 7.57
N ARG A 39 -5.97 -14.47 7.49
CA ARG A 39 -6.46 -13.89 6.25
C ARG A 39 -5.36 -13.31 5.38
N ALA A 40 -4.17 -13.10 5.93
CA ALA A 40 -3.04 -12.61 5.15
C ALA A 40 -2.59 -13.68 4.14
N GLY A 41 -2.13 -13.23 2.98
CA GLY A 41 -1.57 -14.13 1.98
C GLY A 41 -0.32 -14.84 2.47
N LYS A 42 -0.02 -15.98 1.87
CA LYS A 42 1.22 -16.70 2.18
C LYS A 42 2.42 -15.82 1.83
N PRO A 43 3.50 -15.86 2.65
CA PRO A 43 4.63 -14.93 2.47
C PRO A 43 5.24 -14.95 1.08
N ASP A 44 5.46 -16.11 0.49
CA ASP A 44 6.09 -16.21 -0.83
C ASP A 44 5.22 -15.55 -1.92
N PHE A 45 3.94 -15.85 -1.94
CA PHE A 45 3.00 -15.25 -2.89
C PHE A 45 2.86 -13.75 -2.64
N ALA A 46 2.75 -13.35 -1.38
CA ALA A 46 2.60 -11.95 -1.03
C ALA A 46 3.83 -11.13 -1.46
N ASN A 47 5.04 -11.69 -1.28
CA ASN A 47 6.26 -11.04 -1.72
C ASN A 47 6.33 -10.92 -3.24
N GLU A 48 5.95 -11.95 -3.97
CA GLU A 48 5.90 -11.90 -5.44
C GLU A 48 4.96 -10.80 -5.92
N LEU A 49 3.79 -10.68 -5.31
CA LEU A 49 2.82 -9.65 -5.64
C LEU A 49 3.36 -8.26 -5.31
N TYR A 50 4.02 -8.10 -4.17
CA TYR A 50 4.62 -6.85 -3.76
C TYR A 50 5.69 -6.39 -4.76
N GLU A 51 6.59 -7.29 -5.15
CA GLU A 51 7.63 -6.98 -6.15
C GLU A 51 7.01 -6.64 -7.51
N TYR A 52 5.96 -7.34 -7.90
CA TYR A 52 5.23 -7.06 -9.15
C TYR A 52 4.64 -5.65 -9.12
N ILE A 53 4.03 -5.26 -8.00
CA ILE A 53 3.45 -3.92 -7.85
C ILE A 53 4.52 -2.84 -7.96
N ILE A 54 5.69 -3.06 -7.36
CA ILE A 54 6.82 -2.12 -7.46
C ILE A 54 7.19 -1.91 -8.93
N GLU A 55 7.37 -2.99 -9.68
CA GLU A 55 7.75 -2.90 -11.10
C GLU A 55 6.67 -2.22 -11.93
N LYS A 56 5.39 -2.50 -11.66
CA LYS A 56 4.30 -1.84 -12.35
C LYS A 56 4.24 -0.35 -12.07
N CYS A 57 4.47 0.05 -10.84
CA CYS A 57 4.47 1.47 -10.48
C CYS A 57 5.59 2.23 -11.15
N LYS A 58 6.75 1.60 -11.34
CA LYS A 58 7.89 2.22 -12.02
C LYS A 58 7.58 2.59 -13.47
N GLU A 59 6.60 1.95 -14.09
CA GLU A 59 6.18 2.27 -15.45
C GLU A 59 5.50 3.63 -15.55
N SER A 60 4.87 4.08 -14.47
CA SER A 60 4.05 5.30 -14.45
C SER A 60 4.62 6.41 -13.57
N VAL A 61 5.43 6.07 -12.57
CA VAL A 61 5.96 7.03 -11.61
C VAL A 61 7.48 7.02 -11.70
N PRO A 62 8.13 8.17 -11.95
CA PRO A 62 9.59 8.22 -12.13
C PRO A 62 10.39 7.77 -10.91
N ILE A 63 9.92 8.12 -9.71
CA ILE A 63 10.62 7.78 -8.46
C ILE A 63 9.72 6.87 -7.64
N VAL A 64 10.09 5.59 -7.56
CA VAL A 64 9.42 4.60 -6.73
C VAL A 64 10.45 4.00 -5.79
N GLU A 65 10.27 4.27 -4.50
CA GLU A 65 11.06 3.68 -3.44
C GLU A 65 10.22 2.64 -2.71
N HIS A 66 10.87 1.71 -2.04
CA HIS A 66 10.14 0.63 -1.37
C HIS A 66 10.94 0.07 -0.21
N GLY A 67 10.22 -0.62 0.71
CA GLY A 67 10.84 -1.41 1.75
C GLY A 67 11.20 -2.81 1.26
N ILE A 68 11.54 -3.67 2.19
CA ILE A 68 11.83 -5.09 1.94
C ILE A 68 10.76 -5.90 2.65
N PHE A 69 10.12 -6.81 1.91
CA PHE A 69 9.05 -7.63 2.46
C PHE A 69 9.54 -8.44 3.66
N GLY A 70 8.79 -8.35 4.77
CA GLY A 70 9.11 -9.09 5.99
C GLY A 70 10.21 -8.50 6.85
N ALA A 71 10.89 -7.44 6.39
CA ALA A 71 11.94 -6.81 7.17
C ALA A 71 11.36 -5.91 8.26
N ASP A 72 12.15 -5.68 9.31
CA ASP A 72 11.82 -4.68 10.31
C ASP A 72 12.07 -3.30 9.70
N MET A 73 11.00 -2.54 9.52
CA MET A 73 11.05 -1.23 8.89
C MET A 73 10.54 -0.16 9.85
N LYS A 74 11.24 0.96 9.90
CA LYS A 74 10.80 2.14 10.63
C LYS A 74 10.49 3.21 9.60
N VAL A 75 9.25 3.72 9.65
CA VAL A 75 8.78 4.68 8.66
C VAL A 75 8.45 5.99 9.37
N ASP A 76 9.19 7.03 8.99
CA ASP A 76 8.90 8.39 9.44
C ASP A 76 8.21 9.12 8.31
N LEU A 77 7.04 9.68 8.58
CA LEU A 77 6.28 10.37 7.56
C LEU A 77 5.55 11.57 8.13
N ARG A 78 5.19 12.49 7.26
CA ARG A 78 4.37 13.62 7.61
C ARG A 78 3.13 13.62 6.73
N ASN A 79 1.96 13.42 7.34
CA ASN A 79 0.69 13.52 6.63
C ASN A 79 0.32 15.00 6.47
N ASP A 80 0.30 15.43 5.23
CA ASP A 80 -0.11 16.78 4.90
C ASP A 80 -1.48 16.72 4.22
N GLY A 81 -2.43 17.29 4.90
CA GLY A 81 -3.82 17.20 4.50
C GLY A 81 -4.71 16.84 5.68
N PRO A 82 -4.69 15.67 6.38
CA PRO A 82 -4.26 14.40 5.82
C PRO A 82 -5.26 13.85 4.81
N PHE A 83 -4.83 12.92 3.99
CA PHE A 83 -5.69 12.28 3.00
C PHE A 83 -5.33 10.80 2.91
N THR A 84 -6.24 9.95 3.38
CA THR A 84 -6.04 8.51 3.42
C THR A 84 -7.22 7.79 2.78
N ILE A 85 -6.92 6.88 1.87
CA ILE A 85 -7.93 6.07 1.20
C ILE A 85 -7.58 4.61 1.39
N VAL A 86 -8.60 3.79 1.71
CA VAL A 86 -8.46 2.33 1.78
C VAL A 86 -9.07 1.73 0.51
N LEU A 87 -8.28 0.96 -0.21
CA LEU A 87 -8.72 0.26 -1.42
C LEU A 87 -8.62 -1.24 -1.17
N ASP A 88 -9.76 -1.93 -1.21
CA ASP A 88 -9.83 -3.37 -1.06
C ASP A 88 -10.24 -3.97 -2.41
N SER A 89 -9.41 -4.87 -2.95
CA SER A 89 -9.67 -5.46 -4.26
C SER A 89 -10.97 -6.26 -4.29
N ASP A 90 -11.37 -6.85 -3.16
CA ASP A 90 -12.63 -7.59 -3.08
C ASP A 90 -13.83 -6.66 -3.22
N GLU A 91 -13.70 -5.42 -2.81
CA GLU A 91 -14.76 -4.41 -2.97
C GLU A 91 -14.75 -3.78 -4.36
N ILE A 92 -13.56 -3.56 -4.93
CA ILE A 92 -13.39 -2.92 -6.24
C ILE A 92 -13.67 -3.92 -7.36
N PHE A 93 -13.22 -5.16 -7.20
CA PHE A 93 -13.37 -6.24 -8.19
C PHE A 93 -14.03 -7.45 -7.54
N PRO A 94 -15.34 -7.39 -7.21
CA PRO A 94 -15.97 -8.45 -6.41
C PRO A 94 -15.98 -9.83 -7.11
N ASN A 95 -15.84 -9.88 -8.44
CA ASN A 95 -15.81 -11.12 -9.21
C ASN A 95 -14.41 -11.44 -9.77
N GLY A 96 -13.44 -10.67 -9.38
CA GLY A 96 -12.05 -10.85 -9.82
C GLY A 96 -11.17 -11.45 -8.74
#